data_0824405d354c25d8fae52450e5290523
#
_entry.id   0824405d354c25d8fae52450e5290523
#
_cell.length_a   1.000
_cell.length_b   1.000
_cell.length_c   1.000
_cell.angle_alpha   90.00
_cell.angle_beta   90.00
_cell.angle_gamma   90.00
#
_symmetry.space_group_name_H-M   'P 1'
#
loop_
_entity.id
_entity.type
_entity.pdbx_description
1 polymer ?
#
loop_
_entity_poly.entity_id
_entity_poly.type
_entity_poly.pdbx_seq_one_letter_code
_entity_poly.pdbx_strand_id
1 'polypeptide(L)'
;CTFAQFYPFDSNRGAALSLGNHEGDKDYPLQAFNMVNSLVTGYAEGVLMVYNKDGVTANYQFDHCLLRMPKPKDTALLARFTDVIWENTKDYPGGGDKQFVKVNADKQDYDLHLKKPENNVLSPAIDAGRVLTDTRFTTDHDGKQRDNKPDIGCYELIAH
;
A
#
# COMPACT_ATOMS: atom_id res chain seq x y z
N CYS A 1 3.89 2.98 -5.93
CA CYS A 1 3.06 4.11 -5.48
C CYS A 1 2.84 4.06 -3.97
N THR A 2 2.46 5.22 -3.37
CA THR A 2 2.01 5.30 -1.97
C THR A 2 0.61 5.87 -1.92
N PHE A 3 -0.31 5.12 -1.30
CA PHE A 3 -1.68 5.54 -0.99
C PHE A 3 -1.78 5.68 0.53
N ALA A 4 -1.90 6.91 1.02
CA ALA A 4 -1.85 7.21 2.44
C ALA A 4 -3.11 7.96 2.87
N GLN A 5 -4.01 7.29 3.63
CA GLN A 5 -5.24 7.89 4.14
C GLN A 5 -5.03 8.37 5.58
N PHE A 6 -4.64 9.62 5.72
CA PHE A 6 -4.39 10.27 7.01
C PHE A 6 -5.36 11.41 7.32
N TYR A 7 -6.57 11.36 6.79
CA TYR A 7 -7.60 12.34 7.12
C TYR A 7 -8.14 12.11 8.54
N PRO A 8 -7.93 13.06 9.47
CA PRO A 8 -8.20 12.82 10.89
C PRO A 8 -9.65 13.14 11.31
N PHE A 9 -10.38 13.88 10.47
CA PHE A 9 -11.67 14.47 10.84
C PHE A 9 -12.87 13.57 10.52
N ASP A 10 -12.68 12.41 9.93
CA ASP A 10 -13.72 11.41 9.72
C ASP A 10 -13.58 10.26 10.71
N SER A 11 -14.63 10.02 11.48
CA SER A 11 -14.69 8.91 12.43
C SER A 11 -14.62 7.54 11.75
N ASN A 12 -15.09 7.43 10.51
CA ASN A 12 -15.07 6.19 9.74
C ASN A 12 -13.70 5.87 9.11
N ARG A 13 -12.79 6.87 9.03
CA ARG A 13 -11.42 6.68 8.53
C ARG A 13 -11.36 5.70 7.36
N GLY A 14 -12.10 5.98 6.29
CA GLY A 14 -12.39 5.07 5.19
C GLY A 14 -11.17 4.39 4.54
N ALA A 15 -11.42 3.50 3.61
CA ALA A 15 -10.37 2.82 2.84
C ALA A 15 -9.52 3.82 2.05
N ALA A 16 -8.20 3.57 2.01
CA ALA A 16 -7.29 4.32 1.14
C ALA A 16 -7.42 3.89 -0.32
N LEU A 17 -7.88 2.67 -0.54
CA LEU A 17 -8.13 2.09 -1.87
C LEU A 17 -9.38 1.22 -1.84
N SER A 18 -10.28 1.44 -2.79
CA SER A 18 -11.46 0.61 -3.00
C SER A 18 -11.48 0.08 -4.42
N LEU A 19 -11.71 -1.22 -4.55
CA LEU A 19 -11.91 -1.90 -5.82
C LEU A 19 -13.32 -2.49 -5.86
N GLY A 20 -13.98 -2.44 -7.01
CA GLY A 20 -15.30 -3.03 -7.16
C GLY A 20 -15.58 -3.44 -8.59
N ASN A 21 -16.47 -4.42 -8.78
CA ASN A 21 -16.95 -4.90 -10.07
C ASN A 21 -18.45 -4.64 -10.28
N HIS A 22 -19.08 -3.90 -9.37
CA HIS A 22 -20.49 -3.52 -9.45
C HIS A 22 -20.78 -2.26 -8.63
N GLU A 23 -21.90 -1.63 -8.93
CA GLU A 23 -22.48 -0.55 -8.13
C GLU A 23 -24.01 -0.73 -8.12
N GLY A 24 -24.56 -1.02 -6.97
CA GLY A 24 -25.96 -1.46 -6.86
C GLY A 24 -26.22 -2.68 -7.75
N ASP A 25 -27.21 -2.59 -8.64
CA ASP A 25 -27.55 -3.67 -9.58
C ASP A 25 -26.75 -3.66 -10.89
N LYS A 26 -25.94 -2.63 -11.12
CA LYS A 26 -25.15 -2.49 -12.35
C LYS A 26 -23.81 -3.18 -12.24
N ASP A 27 -23.48 -3.97 -13.24
CA ASP A 27 -22.21 -4.67 -13.36
C ASP A 27 -21.18 -3.81 -14.06
N TYR A 28 -19.97 -3.74 -13.49
CA TYR A 28 -18.79 -3.05 -14.02
C TYR A 28 -17.60 -4.01 -13.97
N PRO A 29 -17.47 -4.95 -14.92
CA PRO A 29 -16.44 -5.95 -14.88
C PRO A 29 -15.04 -5.34 -14.75
N LEU A 30 -14.33 -5.65 -13.65
CA LEU A 30 -12.95 -5.25 -13.45
C LEU A 30 -12.04 -6.17 -14.28
N GLN A 31 -11.68 -5.74 -15.47
CA GLN A 31 -10.93 -6.54 -16.44
C GLN A 31 -9.49 -6.80 -16.01
N ALA A 32 -8.83 -5.77 -15.47
CA ALA A 32 -7.47 -5.89 -14.93
C ALA A 32 -7.16 -4.77 -13.95
N PHE A 33 -6.59 -5.14 -12.81
CA PHE A 33 -5.97 -4.22 -11.87
C PHE A 33 -4.71 -4.89 -11.32
N ASN A 34 -3.55 -4.34 -11.61
CA ASN A 34 -2.29 -4.86 -11.10
C ASN A 34 -1.56 -3.77 -10.32
N MET A 35 -1.30 -4.03 -9.05
CA MET A 35 -0.54 -3.15 -8.18
C MET A 35 0.77 -3.82 -7.78
N VAL A 36 1.88 -3.13 -8.04
CA VAL A 36 3.22 -3.65 -7.76
C VAL A 36 4.01 -2.62 -6.97
N ASN A 37 4.87 -3.07 -6.07
CA ASN A 37 5.76 -2.22 -5.26
C ASN A 37 5.04 -1.01 -4.66
N SER A 38 3.84 -1.22 -4.15
CA SER A 38 2.99 -0.13 -3.69
C SER A 38 2.63 -0.27 -2.22
N LEU A 39 2.58 0.87 -1.54
CA LEU A 39 2.25 0.99 -0.14
C LEU A 39 0.85 1.56 0.01
N VAL A 40 -0.04 0.85 0.72
CA VAL A 40 -1.40 1.30 1.03
C VAL A 40 -1.57 1.29 2.54
N THR A 41 -1.67 2.47 3.14
CA THR A 41 -1.69 2.64 4.59
C THR A 41 -2.58 3.81 5.03
N GLY A 42 -2.69 4.01 6.33
CA GLY A 42 -3.47 5.10 6.90
C GLY A 42 -3.67 4.93 8.40
N TYR A 43 -4.60 5.72 8.97
CA TYR A 43 -4.97 5.56 10.37
C TYR A 43 -5.90 4.37 10.61
N ALA A 44 -6.72 4.01 9.62
CA ALA A 44 -7.61 2.85 9.76
C ALA A 44 -6.84 1.53 9.67
N GLU A 45 -7.36 0.50 10.33
CA GLU A 45 -7.06 -0.89 10.02
C GLU A 45 -8.03 -1.36 8.93
N GLY A 46 -7.51 -1.95 7.84
CA GLY A 46 -8.36 -2.31 6.70
C GLY A 46 -8.47 -1.19 5.66
N VAL A 47 -7.33 -0.72 5.18
CA VAL A 47 -7.24 0.38 4.19
C VAL A 47 -7.58 -0.03 2.76
N LEU A 48 -7.71 -1.33 2.48
CA LEU A 48 -8.14 -1.89 1.20
C LEU A 48 -9.53 -2.50 1.34
N MET A 49 -10.46 -2.05 0.51
CA MET A 49 -11.80 -2.65 0.40
C MET A 49 -12.00 -3.21 -1.00
N VAL A 50 -12.53 -4.43 -1.09
CA VAL A 50 -12.85 -5.08 -2.36
C VAL A 50 -14.31 -5.50 -2.34
N TYR A 51 -15.08 -4.98 -3.29
CA TYR A 51 -16.51 -5.26 -3.44
C TYR A 51 -16.72 -6.12 -4.69
N ASN A 52 -16.87 -7.42 -4.50
CA ASN A 52 -17.10 -8.36 -5.58
C ASN A 52 -18.54 -8.86 -5.58
N LYS A 53 -19.17 -8.77 -6.74
CA LYS A 53 -20.44 -9.45 -7.04
C LYS A 53 -20.13 -10.76 -7.74
N ASP A 54 -20.70 -11.84 -7.28
CA ASP A 54 -20.53 -13.16 -7.86
C ASP A 54 -21.02 -13.20 -9.32
N GLY A 55 -20.30 -13.92 -10.15
CA GLY A 55 -20.58 -14.02 -11.59
C GLY A 55 -20.11 -12.83 -12.43
N VAL A 56 -19.60 -11.77 -11.83
CA VAL A 56 -19.04 -10.62 -12.53
C VAL A 56 -17.52 -10.65 -12.44
N THR A 57 -16.84 -10.46 -13.56
CA THR A 57 -15.36 -10.48 -13.63
C THR A 57 -14.72 -9.52 -12.64
N ALA A 58 -13.75 -10.03 -11.87
CA ALA A 58 -12.93 -9.25 -10.93
C ALA A 58 -11.47 -9.71 -11.01
N ASN A 59 -10.72 -9.21 -11.99
CA ASN A 59 -9.32 -9.53 -12.18
C ASN A 59 -8.44 -8.47 -11.53
N TYR A 60 -7.86 -8.81 -10.38
CA TYR A 60 -6.91 -7.94 -9.69
C TYR A 60 -5.79 -8.75 -9.06
N GLN A 61 -4.63 -8.13 -8.93
CA GLN A 61 -3.43 -8.72 -8.32
C GLN A 61 -2.64 -7.64 -7.57
N PHE A 62 -2.14 -8.01 -6.42
CA PHE A 62 -1.17 -7.24 -5.63
C PHE A 62 0.13 -8.03 -5.55
N ASP A 63 1.24 -7.39 -5.86
CA ASP A 63 2.55 -8.03 -5.95
C ASP A 63 3.61 -7.14 -5.28
N HIS A 64 4.35 -7.67 -4.29
CA HIS A 64 5.32 -6.90 -3.49
C HIS A 64 4.72 -5.57 -2.99
N CYS A 65 3.57 -5.66 -2.34
CA CYS A 65 2.89 -4.51 -1.76
C CYS A 65 2.93 -4.55 -0.23
N LEU A 66 2.88 -3.40 0.40
CA LEU A 66 2.63 -3.29 1.83
C LEU A 66 1.19 -2.79 2.02
N LEU A 67 0.37 -3.57 2.70
CA LEU A 67 -1.05 -3.27 2.93
C LEU A 67 -1.37 -3.23 4.41
N ARG A 68 -1.89 -2.10 4.91
CA ARG A 68 -2.33 -1.99 6.30
C ARG A 68 -3.70 -2.64 6.48
N MET A 69 -3.69 -3.94 6.64
CA MET A 69 -4.86 -4.76 6.92
C MET A 69 -4.46 -6.13 7.48
N PRO A 70 -5.36 -6.82 8.19
CA PRO A 70 -5.15 -8.21 8.56
C PRO A 70 -5.01 -9.11 7.32
N LYS A 71 -4.10 -10.07 7.39
CA LYS A 71 -3.95 -11.08 6.33
C LYS A 71 -5.26 -11.84 6.14
N PRO A 72 -5.82 -11.91 4.93
CA PRO A 72 -7.01 -12.70 4.64
C PRO A 72 -6.84 -14.17 5.02
N LYS A 73 -7.92 -14.79 5.52
CA LYS A 73 -7.93 -16.22 5.85
C LYS A 73 -8.37 -17.09 4.67
N ASP A 74 -9.10 -16.51 3.74
CA ASP A 74 -9.58 -17.19 2.54
C ASP A 74 -8.42 -17.43 1.57
N THR A 75 -8.18 -18.70 1.24
CA THR A 75 -7.09 -19.12 0.34
C THR A 75 -7.30 -18.69 -1.10
N ALA A 76 -8.55 -18.62 -1.58
CA ALA A 76 -8.87 -18.15 -2.93
C ALA A 76 -8.59 -16.65 -3.05
N LEU A 77 -8.89 -15.89 -2.00
CA LEU A 77 -8.55 -14.47 -1.93
C LEU A 77 -7.03 -14.28 -1.83
N LEU A 78 -6.32 -15.09 -1.04
CA LEU A 78 -4.86 -15.02 -0.89
C LEU A 78 -4.12 -15.22 -2.21
N ALA A 79 -4.66 -15.98 -3.16
CA ALA A 79 -4.07 -16.16 -4.48
C ALA A 79 -3.96 -14.84 -5.30
N ARG A 80 -4.64 -13.78 -4.86
CA ARG A 80 -4.55 -12.43 -5.43
C ARG A 80 -3.38 -11.60 -4.90
N PHE A 81 -2.62 -12.13 -3.93
CA PHE A 81 -1.57 -11.41 -3.23
C PHE A 81 -0.27 -12.21 -3.27
N THR A 82 0.73 -11.69 -3.95
CA THR A 82 2.06 -12.28 -4.06
C THR A 82 3.05 -11.43 -3.28
N ASP A 83 3.82 -12.04 -2.37
CA ASP A 83 4.84 -11.37 -1.57
C ASP A 83 4.37 -10.06 -0.92
N VAL A 84 3.15 -10.09 -0.38
CA VAL A 84 2.54 -8.93 0.29
C VAL A 84 2.92 -8.91 1.78
N ILE A 85 3.34 -7.75 2.24
CA ILE A 85 3.58 -7.45 3.65
C ILE A 85 2.28 -6.92 4.26
N TRP A 86 1.82 -7.59 5.33
CA TRP A 86 0.59 -7.24 6.03
C TRP A 86 0.93 -6.38 7.25
N GLU A 87 0.70 -5.07 7.13
CA GLU A 87 0.86 -4.13 8.24
C GLU A 87 -0.37 -4.19 9.14
N ASN A 88 -0.34 -5.05 10.14
CA ASN A 88 -1.44 -5.20 11.10
C ASN A 88 -1.15 -4.46 12.42
N THR A 89 -2.18 -4.23 13.22
CA THR A 89 -2.07 -3.49 14.49
C THR A 89 -1.30 -4.22 15.57
N LYS A 90 -1.14 -5.54 15.48
CA LYS A 90 -0.39 -6.32 16.45
C LYS A 90 1.11 -6.07 16.33
N ASP A 91 1.62 -6.11 15.10
CA ASP A 91 3.05 -5.96 14.83
C ASP A 91 3.42 -4.48 14.64
N TYR A 92 2.46 -3.67 14.18
CA TYR A 92 2.61 -2.24 13.91
C TYR A 92 1.51 -1.41 14.59
N PRO A 93 1.56 -1.28 15.94
CA PRO A 93 0.54 -0.56 16.68
C PRO A 93 0.58 0.94 16.40
N GLY A 94 -0.57 1.55 16.35
CA GLY A 94 -0.73 3.00 16.34
C GLY A 94 -0.96 3.68 15.00
N GLY A 95 -0.83 3.03 13.89
CA GLY A 95 -1.11 3.60 12.57
C GLY A 95 0.06 3.56 11.59
N GLY A 96 -0.24 3.68 10.31
CA GLY A 96 0.75 3.62 9.24
C GLY A 96 1.61 4.88 9.10
N ASP A 97 1.29 5.95 9.82
CA ASP A 97 2.03 7.21 9.84
C ASP A 97 3.47 7.06 10.35
N LYS A 98 3.74 6.07 11.19
CA LYS A 98 5.07 5.83 11.78
C LYS A 98 6.14 5.44 10.77
N GLN A 99 5.77 5.01 9.59
CA GLN A 99 6.70 4.65 8.51
C GLN A 99 7.32 5.87 7.82
N PHE A 100 6.68 7.04 7.93
CA PHE A 100 7.02 8.23 7.17
C PHE A 100 7.80 9.24 7.99
N VAL A 101 8.61 10.06 7.30
CA VAL A 101 9.38 11.15 7.89
C VAL A 101 8.46 12.12 8.63
N LYS A 102 7.31 12.45 8.01
CA LYS A 102 6.36 13.39 8.60
C LYS A 102 4.93 13.12 8.18
N VAL A 103 4.07 12.99 9.18
CA VAL A 103 2.62 13.01 8.98
C VAL A 103 2.02 13.94 10.04
N ASN A 104 1.61 15.13 9.62
CA ASN A 104 0.90 16.08 10.47
C ASN A 104 -0.47 16.37 9.84
N ALA A 105 -1.45 15.56 10.18
CA ALA A 105 -2.77 15.61 9.60
C ALA A 105 -3.52 16.91 9.92
N ASP A 106 -3.34 17.47 11.11
CA ASP A 106 -4.00 18.71 11.52
C ASP A 106 -3.55 19.92 10.69
N LYS A 107 -2.29 19.91 10.26
CA LYS A 107 -1.70 20.98 9.43
C LYS A 107 -1.70 20.61 7.94
N GLN A 108 -2.13 19.40 7.58
CA GLN A 108 -2.04 18.85 6.22
C GLN A 108 -0.60 18.93 5.66
N ASP A 109 0.38 18.64 6.52
CA ASP A 109 1.80 18.74 6.20
C ASP A 109 2.41 17.35 6.23
N TYR A 110 2.73 16.83 5.04
CA TYR A 110 3.13 15.45 4.83
C TYR A 110 4.47 15.36 4.12
N ASP A 111 5.35 14.54 4.67
CA ASP A 111 6.55 14.02 4.00
C ASP A 111 6.48 12.50 4.04
N LEU A 112 6.13 11.89 2.90
CA LEU A 112 5.89 10.46 2.78
C LEU A 112 7.15 9.67 2.37
N HIS A 113 8.34 10.24 2.51
CA HIS A 113 9.57 9.46 2.48
C HIS A 113 9.60 8.47 3.65
N LEU A 114 10.15 7.29 3.41
CA LEU A 114 10.36 6.32 4.48
C LEU A 114 11.38 6.85 5.50
N LYS A 115 11.09 6.67 6.79
CA LYS A 115 12.03 7.04 7.84
C LYS A 115 13.31 6.24 7.73
N LYS A 116 14.44 6.90 7.96
CA LYS A 116 15.69 6.21 8.20
C LYS A 116 15.57 5.30 9.43
N PRO A 117 16.25 4.16 9.43
CA PRO A 117 16.25 3.26 10.58
C PRO A 117 16.71 3.97 11.84
N GLU A 118 15.88 3.92 12.87
CA GLU A 118 16.23 4.36 14.21
C GLU A 118 16.16 3.17 15.17
N ASN A 119 17.19 2.97 16.01
CA ASN A 119 17.21 1.88 17.00
C ASN A 119 16.94 0.48 16.40
N ASN A 120 17.43 0.19 15.20
CA ASN A 120 17.18 -1.05 14.45
C ASN A 120 15.72 -1.29 14.07
N VAL A 121 14.86 -0.30 14.14
CA VAL A 121 13.48 -0.38 13.62
C VAL A 121 13.47 0.16 12.20
N LEU A 122 13.25 -0.73 11.25
CA LEU A 122 13.12 -0.44 9.83
C LEU A 122 11.64 -0.42 9.45
N SER A 123 11.26 0.46 8.52
CA SER A 123 10.01 0.24 7.81
C SER A 123 10.11 -1.08 7.04
N PRO A 124 9.12 -1.97 7.13
CA PRO A 124 9.14 -3.21 6.35
C PRO A 124 9.01 -2.98 4.83
N ALA A 125 8.79 -1.74 4.41
CA ALA A 125 8.76 -1.36 2.99
C ALA A 125 10.17 -1.19 2.39
N ILE A 126 11.20 -1.00 3.24
CA ILE A 126 12.59 -0.79 2.80
C ILE A 126 13.15 -2.09 2.25
N ASP A 127 13.77 -2.04 1.08
CA ASP A 127 14.42 -3.18 0.38
C ASP A 127 13.46 -4.36 0.09
N ALA A 128 12.15 -4.12 0.08
CA ALA A 128 11.13 -5.18 0.03
C ALA A 128 10.36 -5.26 -1.29
N GLY A 129 10.63 -4.36 -2.23
CA GLY A 129 10.06 -4.38 -3.56
C GLY A 129 10.80 -5.33 -4.51
N ARG A 130 10.21 -5.59 -5.65
CA ARG A 130 10.88 -6.31 -6.73
C ARG A 130 11.41 -5.37 -7.80
N VAL A 131 12.49 -5.75 -8.45
CA VAL A 131 13.05 -5.01 -9.58
C VAL A 131 12.05 -5.03 -10.74
N LEU A 132 11.77 -3.85 -11.29
CA LEU A 132 10.95 -3.68 -12.48
C LEU A 132 11.84 -3.33 -13.67
N THR A 133 11.69 -4.06 -14.76
CA THR A 133 12.49 -3.87 -15.98
C THR A 133 11.98 -2.76 -16.89
N ASP A 134 10.75 -2.29 -16.65
CA ASP A 134 10.17 -1.17 -17.40
C ASP A 134 10.85 0.13 -16.95
N THR A 135 11.45 0.83 -17.91
CA THR A 135 12.22 2.07 -17.68
C THR A 135 11.40 3.20 -17.04
N ARG A 136 10.08 3.15 -17.15
CA ARG A 136 9.17 4.10 -16.48
C ARG A 136 9.19 4.00 -14.96
N PHE A 137 9.68 2.89 -14.40
CA PHE A 137 9.67 2.60 -12.96
C PHE A 137 11.05 2.39 -12.37
N THR A 138 12.11 2.73 -13.10
CA THR A 138 13.50 2.61 -12.62
C THR A 138 13.91 3.75 -11.69
N THR A 139 13.15 4.83 -11.68
CA THR A 139 13.34 5.94 -10.74
C THR A 139 12.16 6.06 -9.79
N ASP A 140 12.40 6.67 -8.64
CA ASP A 140 11.37 7.03 -7.68
C ASP A 140 10.68 8.36 -8.06
N HIS A 141 9.78 8.85 -7.19
CA HIS A 141 9.06 10.11 -7.41
C HIS A 141 9.97 11.35 -7.43
N ASP A 142 11.11 11.30 -6.76
CA ASP A 142 12.11 12.38 -6.76
C ASP A 142 13.11 12.28 -7.95
N GLY A 143 12.94 11.26 -8.80
CA GLY A 143 13.88 10.98 -9.89
C GLY A 143 15.15 10.24 -9.45
N LYS A 144 15.22 9.74 -8.22
CA LYS A 144 16.32 8.92 -7.73
C LYS A 144 16.26 7.53 -8.34
N GLN A 145 17.42 7.02 -8.78
CA GLN A 145 17.49 5.67 -9.32
C GLN A 145 17.19 4.65 -8.22
N ARG A 146 16.24 3.75 -8.49
CA ARG A 146 16.00 2.59 -7.65
C ARG A 146 17.12 1.58 -7.82
N ASP A 147 17.52 0.97 -6.74
CA ASP A 147 18.58 -0.04 -6.75
C ASP A 147 18.03 -1.46 -7.06
N ASN A 148 18.84 -2.50 -6.81
CA ASN A 148 18.45 -3.90 -7.03
C ASN A 148 17.64 -4.52 -5.89
N LYS A 149 17.31 -3.73 -4.87
CA LYS A 149 16.34 -4.06 -3.81
C LYS A 149 15.44 -2.85 -3.56
N PRO A 150 14.58 -2.50 -4.53
CA PRO A 150 13.84 -1.26 -4.45
C PRO A 150 12.88 -1.26 -3.27
N ASP A 151 12.59 -0.08 -2.75
CA ASP A 151 11.61 0.10 -1.70
C ASP A 151 10.18 -0.05 -2.23
N ILE A 152 9.29 -0.53 -1.36
CA ILE A 152 7.85 -0.48 -1.62
C ILE A 152 7.36 0.94 -1.36
N GLY A 153 6.74 1.55 -2.36
CA GLY A 153 6.22 2.91 -2.27
C GLY A 153 6.72 3.81 -3.39
N CYS A 154 6.45 5.11 -3.24
CA CYS A 154 6.79 6.10 -4.27
C CYS A 154 8.21 6.68 -4.12
N TYR A 155 8.86 6.51 -2.99
CA TYR A 155 10.21 7.00 -2.70
C TYR A 155 11.19 5.87 -2.43
N GLU A 156 12.44 6.12 -2.75
CA GLU A 156 13.57 5.23 -2.47
C GLU A 156 14.42 5.81 -1.32
N LEU A 157 14.64 5.02 -0.29
CA LEU A 157 15.52 5.39 0.82
C LEU A 157 16.97 5.09 0.41
N ILE A 158 17.69 6.12 0.00
CA ILE A 158 19.13 5.96 -0.28
C ILE A 158 19.87 5.91 1.05
N ALA A 159 20.45 4.76 1.36
CA ALA A 159 21.39 4.64 2.46
C ALA A 159 22.65 5.47 2.13
N HIS A 160 22.97 6.43 2.97
CA HIS A 160 24.21 7.20 2.91
C HIS A 160 25.19 6.66 3.93
#